data_48408ed884a3d443df52ec91aebc860a
#
_entry.id   48408ed884a3d443df52ec91aebc860a
#
_cell.length_a   1.000
_cell.length_b   1.000
_cell.length_c   1.000
_cell.angle_alpha   90.00
_cell.angle_beta   90.00
_cell.angle_gamma   90.00
#
_symmetry.space_group_name_H-M   'P 1'
#
loop_
_entity.id
_entity.type
_entity.pdbx_description
1 polymer ?
#
loop_
_entity_poly.entity_id
_entity_poly.type
_entity_poly.pdbx_seq_one_letter_code
_entity_poly.pdbx_strand_id
1 'polypeptide(L)'
;MNGPASRNYVSQRLRLHYVDWGNPDKPPLLLIHGGRDHCRNWDWVAAALADEYHVIAPDLRGHGDSQWSDSGHYTMANYIYDIAQLVHQRNLAPLRVIGHSLGGNIALRYTGIYPENVSHLIAIEGLGPGPKSSAPSGAKPIEASMRAWIDDQSALAARTPHRYATLEQAHARMREANAHLTPEQTRHLTEHGINQNEDGTFSWKFDQYVRLWPAYDMTREAVAQLWSHITCPTLLVHGLDSWARAPSEGGRIDHFQNARALAIPRAGHWVHHDQLDMFLHETRAFLRDTVPEG
;
A
#
# COMPACT_ATOMS: atom_id res chain seq x y z
N MET A 1 -4.18 -25.51 1.21
CA MET A 1 -2.86 -24.87 1.43
C MET A 1 -2.81 -24.38 2.87
N ASN A 2 -1.69 -24.60 3.57
CA ASN A 2 -1.48 -23.94 4.85
C ASN A 2 -1.39 -22.43 4.60
N GLY A 3 -2.01 -21.60 5.46
CA GLY A 3 -1.91 -20.14 5.33
C GLY A 3 -0.47 -19.64 5.47
N PRO A 4 -0.22 -18.33 5.28
CA PRO A 4 1.13 -17.78 5.33
C PRO A 4 1.74 -17.84 6.73
N ALA A 5 3.07 -17.90 6.79
CA ALA A 5 3.81 -17.82 8.06
C ALA A 5 3.98 -16.34 8.48
N SER A 6 3.65 -16.04 9.74
CA SER A 6 3.91 -14.74 10.36
C SER A 6 5.40 -14.57 10.67
N ARG A 7 6.00 -13.45 10.27
CA ARG A 7 7.42 -13.13 10.43
C ARG A 7 7.61 -11.70 10.86
N ASN A 8 8.82 -11.37 11.33
CA ASN A 8 9.18 -10.01 11.70
C ASN A 8 10.55 -9.63 11.15
N TYR A 9 10.75 -8.32 10.97
CA TYR A 9 12.05 -7.68 10.73
C TYR A 9 12.15 -6.40 11.55
N VAL A 10 13.34 -5.82 11.63
CA VAL A 10 13.56 -4.58 12.39
C VAL A 10 13.94 -3.45 11.46
N SER A 11 13.25 -2.34 11.58
CA SER A 11 13.53 -1.10 10.84
C SER A 11 13.39 0.10 11.76
N GLN A 12 14.40 0.97 11.83
CA GLN A 12 14.40 2.18 12.67
C GLN A 12 13.91 1.94 14.12
N ARG A 13 14.38 0.86 14.77
CA ARG A 13 14.00 0.42 16.11
C ARG A 13 12.56 -0.12 16.24
N LEU A 14 11.78 -0.15 15.17
CA LEU A 14 10.45 -0.76 15.15
C LEU A 14 10.58 -2.23 14.75
N ARG A 15 9.82 -3.10 15.42
CA ARG A 15 9.58 -4.46 14.99
C ARG A 15 8.39 -4.41 14.01
N LEU A 16 8.68 -4.70 12.75
CA LEU A 16 7.69 -4.69 11.68
C LEU A 16 7.36 -6.13 11.28
N HIS A 17 6.09 -6.34 11.00
CA HIS A 17 5.53 -7.63 10.66
C HIS A 17 5.41 -7.81 9.15
N TYR A 18 5.49 -9.06 8.68
CA TYR A 18 5.09 -9.47 7.34
C TYR A 18 4.60 -10.92 7.35
N VAL A 19 3.83 -11.28 6.35
CA VAL A 19 3.47 -12.67 6.09
C VAL A 19 4.26 -13.20 4.90
N ASP A 20 4.68 -14.47 5.02
CA ASP A 20 5.48 -15.22 4.06
C ASP A 20 4.69 -16.45 3.60
N TRP A 21 4.39 -16.51 2.32
CA TRP A 21 3.61 -17.60 1.71
C TRP A 21 4.45 -18.81 1.31
N GLY A 22 5.73 -18.82 1.66
CA GLY A 22 6.66 -19.91 1.35
C GLY A 22 7.22 -19.86 -0.07
N ASN A 23 7.74 -20.99 -0.53
CA ASN A 23 8.40 -21.15 -1.84
C ASN A 23 9.63 -20.23 -2.04
N PRO A 24 10.62 -20.24 -1.13
CA PRO A 24 11.76 -19.32 -1.15
C PRO A 24 12.66 -19.46 -2.39
N ASP A 25 12.56 -20.59 -3.12
CA ASP A 25 13.31 -20.82 -4.35
C ASP A 25 12.65 -20.21 -5.61
N LYS A 26 11.44 -19.65 -5.46
CA LYS A 26 10.72 -18.96 -6.54
C LYS A 26 11.08 -17.48 -6.59
N PRO A 27 10.88 -16.81 -7.75
CA PRO A 27 11.13 -15.39 -7.85
C PRO A 27 10.33 -14.58 -6.80
N PRO A 28 10.97 -13.63 -6.09
CA PRO A 28 10.29 -12.86 -5.05
C PRO A 28 9.21 -11.94 -5.61
N LEU A 29 8.06 -11.90 -4.92
CA LEU A 29 6.93 -11.00 -5.17
C LEU A 29 6.52 -10.31 -3.89
N LEU A 30 6.67 -8.99 -3.84
CA LEU A 30 6.31 -8.15 -2.71
C LEU A 30 4.94 -7.50 -2.94
N LEU A 31 4.00 -7.68 -1.98
CA LEU A 31 2.66 -7.12 -2.03
C LEU A 31 2.48 -6.07 -0.95
N ILE A 32 2.34 -4.78 -1.32
CA ILE A 32 2.30 -3.66 -0.38
C ILE A 32 0.88 -3.10 -0.28
N HIS A 33 0.25 -3.17 0.90
CA HIS A 33 -1.14 -2.77 1.13
C HIS A 33 -1.35 -1.26 1.17
N GLY A 34 -2.62 -0.84 1.10
CA GLY A 34 -3.06 0.55 1.17
C GLY A 34 -3.07 1.14 2.59
N GLY A 35 -3.39 2.43 2.71
CA GLY A 35 -3.52 3.08 4.02
C GLY A 35 -4.68 2.54 4.85
N ARG A 36 -4.49 2.34 6.15
CA ARG A 36 -5.45 1.80 7.13
C ARG A 36 -5.89 0.37 6.84
N ASP A 37 -5.05 -0.37 6.16
CA ASP A 37 -5.23 -1.75 5.75
C ASP A 37 -4.17 -2.63 6.42
N HIS A 38 -3.98 -3.86 5.96
CA HIS A 38 -2.99 -4.80 6.51
C HIS A 38 -2.58 -5.84 5.46
N CYS A 39 -1.50 -6.59 5.72
CA CYS A 39 -0.92 -7.57 4.80
C CYS A 39 -1.92 -8.66 4.35
N ARG A 40 -2.88 -9.02 5.21
CA ARG A 40 -3.87 -10.06 4.91
C ARG A 40 -4.95 -9.62 3.92
N ASN A 41 -4.96 -8.34 3.52
CA ASN A 41 -5.72 -7.83 2.38
C ASN A 41 -5.35 -8.57 1.07
N TRP A 42 -4.12 -9.01 0.98
CA TRP A 42 -3.57 -9.68 -0.18
C TRP A 42 -3.83 -11.18 -0.26
N ASP A 43 -4.50 -11.79 0.72
CA ASP A 43 -4.58 -13.26 0.84
C ASP A 43 -5.11 -13.95 -0.42
N TRP A 44 -6.12 -13.40 -1.08
CA TRP A 44 -6.66 -13.98 -2.33
C TRP A 44 -5.66 -13.90 -3.48
N VAL A 45 -4.99 -12.78 -3.63
CA VAL A 45 -3.95 -12.58 -4.65
C VAL A 45 -2.72 -13.44 -4.34
N ALA A 46 -2.29 -13.44 -3.08
CA ALA A 46 -1.14 -14.21 -2.65
C ALA A 46 -1.34 -15.71 -2.80
N ALA A 47 -2.50 -16.24 -2.36
CA ALA A 47 -2.84 -17.66 -2.52
C ALA A 47 -2.86 -18.09 -4.00
N ALA A 48 -3.34 -17.21 -4.90
CA ALA A 48 -3.38 -17.50 -6.33
C ALA A 48 -2.00 -17.48 -6.99
N LEU A 49 -1.02 -16.76 -6.43
CA LEU A 49 0.32 -16.57 -7.00
C LEU A 49 1.43 -17.35 -6.29
N ALA A 50 1.16 -17.93 -5.11
CA ALA A 50 2.18 -18.59 -4.29
C ALA A 50 2.85 -19.80 -4.94
N ASP A 51 2.20 -20.46 -5.88
CA ASP A 51 2.81 -21.59 -6.64
C ASP A 51 3.82 -21.11 -7.69
N GLU A 52 3.73 -19.86 -8.11
CA GLU A 52 4.60 -19.26 -9.14
C GLU A 52 5.70 -18.37 -8.53
N TYR A 53 5.45 -17.80 -7.35
CA TYR A 53 6.31 -16.80 -6.71
C TYR A 53 6.54 -17.08 -5.22
N HIS A 54 7.66 -16.59 -4.68
CA HIS A 54 7.87 -16.41 -3.26
C HIS A 54 7.16 -15.11 -2.82
N VAL A 55 5.91 -15.24 -2.35
CA VAL A 55 5.07 -14.09 -2.03
C VAL A 55 5.29 -13.64 -0.59
N ILE A 56 5.61 -12.35 -0.43
CA ILE A 56 5.81 -11.66 0.85
C ILE A 56 4.90 -10.43 0.89
N ALA A 57 4.16 -10.27 1.99
CA ALA A 57 3.32 -9.10 2.20
C ALA A 57 3.58 -8.49 3.58
N PRO A 58 4.22 -7.31 3.68
CA PRO A 58 4.43 -6.62 4.94
C PRO A 58 3.17 -5.90 5.43
N ASP A 59 3.05 -5.77 6.75
CA ASP A 59 2.28 -4.72 7.38
C ASP A 59 3.15 -3.46 7.43
N LEU A 60 2.68 -2.37 6.86
CA LEU A 60 3.35 -1.08 6.95
C LEU A 60 3.44 -0.62 8.41
N ARG A 61 4.47 0.17 8.78
CA ARG A 61 4.52 0.79 10.12
C ARG A 61 3.19 1.44 10.47
N GLY A 62 2.74 1.27 11.71
CA GLY A 62 1.45 1.81 12.16
C GLY A 62 0.22 1.07 11.65
N HIS A 63 0.39 -0.09 11.00
CA HIS A 63 -0.68 -0.92 10.46
C HIS A 63 -0.51 -2.39 10.85
N GLY A 64 -1.61 -3.15 10.87
CA GLY A 64 -1.60 -4.59 11.11
C GLY A 64 -0.86 -4.96 12.39
N ASP A 65 -0.02 -5.97 12.32
CA ASP A 65 0.78 -6.45 13.46
C ASP A 65 2.17 -5.78 13.55
N SER A 66 2.45 -4.77 12.71
CA SER A 66 3.62 -3.91 12.81
C SER A 66 3.50 -2.90 13.93
N GLN A 67 4.63 -2.61 14.61
CA GLN A 67 4.66 -1.58 15.64
C GLN A 67 4.26 -0.20 15.10
N TRP A 68 3.65 0.57 15.98
CA TRP A 68 3.34 1.98 15.76
C TRP A 68 4.58 2.83 16.05
N SER A 69 4.68 3.97 15.38
CA SER A 69 5.76 4.93 15.64
C SER A 69 5.50 5.68 16.95
N ASP A 70 6.46 5.64 17.88
CA ASP A 70 6.37 6.36 19.16
C ASP A 70 6.18 7.87 18.98
N SER A 71 6.67 8.41 17.87
CA SER A 71 6.53 9.84 17.55
C SER A 71 5.21 10.17 16.84
N GLY A 72 4.41 9.16 16.45
CA GLY A 72 3.21 9.34 15.62
C GLY A 72 3.49 9.84 14.20
N HIS A 73 4.74 9.79 13.76
CA HIS A 73 5.13 10.29 12.44
C HIS A 73 5.17 9.16 11.40
N TYR A 74 4.36 9.30 10.36
CA TYR A 74 4.22 8.37 9.25
C TYR A 74 4.52 9.10 7.95
N THR A 75 5.82 9.28 7.65
CA THR A 75 6.27 9.97 6.43
C THR A 75 6.52 8.98 5.31
N MET A 76 6.44 9.46 4.07
CA MET A 76 6.76 8.64 2.91
C MET A 76 8.20 8.11 2.96
N ALA A 77 9.15 8.92 3.44
CA ALA A 77 10.54 8.50 3.62
C ALA A 77 10.69 7.33 4.60
N ASN A 78 9.90 7.32 5.69
CA ASN A 78 9.91 6.22 6.63
C ASN A 78 9.37 4.92 6.02
N TYR A 79 8.27 4.99 5.27
CA TYR A 79 7.70 3.82 4.58
C TYR A 79 8.67 3.25 3.55
N ILE A 80 9.30 4.11 2.73
CA ILE A 80 10.28 3.68 1.72
C ILE A 80 11.47 3.00 2.40
N TYR A 81 11.97 3.58 3.51
CA TYR A 81 13.08 3.00 4.27
C TYR A 81 12.71 1.61 4.81
N ASP A 82 11.50 1.41 5.34
CA ASP A 82 11.05 0.11 5.84
C ASP A 82 11.04 -0.96 4.75
N ILE A 83 10.53 -0.62 3.57
CA ILE A 83 10.54 -1.53 2.41
C ILE A 83 11.98 -1.84 1.99
N ALA A 84 12.86 -0.84 1.94
CA ALA A 84 14.27 -1.05 1.63
C ALA A 84 14.94 -2.01 2.66
N GLN A 85 14.64 -1.85 3.95
CA GLN A 85 15.14 -2.75 5.00
C GLN A 85 14.61 -4.18 4.85
N LEU A 86 13.32 -4.36 4.54
CA LEU A 86 12.76 -5.68 4.30
C LEU A 86 13.44 -6.36 3.10
N VAL A 87 13.55 -5.66 1.98
CA VAL A 87 14.21 -6.18 0.75
C VAL A 87 15.65 -6.58 1.04
N HIS A 88 16.41 -5.71 1.72
CA HIS A 88 17.80 -5.97 2.07
C HIS A 88 17.95 -7.15 3.04
N GLN A 89 17.23 -7.16 4.17
CA GLN A 89 17.36 -8.18 5.21
C GLN A 89 16.92 -9.57 4.77
N ARG A 90 16.06 -9.65 3.74
CA ARG A 90 15.55 -10.92 3.19
C ARG A 90 16.18 -11.30 1.85
N ASN A 91 17.11 -10.50 1.35
CA ASN A 91 17.80 -10.72 0.05
C ASN A 91 16.79 -10.93 -1.10
N LEU A 92 15.77 -10.05 -1.20
CA LEU A 92 14.68 -10.23 -2.16
C LEU A 92 15.01 -9.67 -3.55
N ALA A 93 16.04 -8.84 -3.71
CA ALA A 93 16.36 -8.25 -5.00
C ALA A 93 17.11 -9.23 -5.93
N PRO A 94 16.80 -9.23 -7.24
CA PRO A 94 15.75 -8.46 -7.91
C PRO A 94 14.36 -9.09 -7.65
N LEU A 95 13.35 -8.24 -7.42
CA LEU A 95 11.99 -8.68 -7.07
C LEU A 95 10.92 -8.09 -7.99
N ARG A 96 9.73 -8.66 -7.95
CA ARG A 96 8.51 -8.07 -8.48
C ARG A 96 7.75 -7.37 -7.37
N VAL A 97 7.09 -6.26 -7.69
CA VAL A 97 6.35 -5.49 -6.69
C VAL A 97 4.93 -5.21 -7.17
N ILE A 98 3.95 -5.45 -6.30
CA ILE A 98 2.56 -4.99 -6.48
C ILE A 98 2.21 -4.13 -5.27
N GLY A 99 1.77 -2.90 -5.51
CA GLY A 99 1.35 -2.00 -4.44
C GLY A 99 -0.02 -1.39 -4.71
N HIS A 100 -0.85 -1.30 -3.66
CA HIS A 100 -2.16 -0.68 -3.73
C HIS A 100 -2.18 0.67 -3.01
N SER A 101 -2.74 1.71 -3.60
CA SER A 101 -2.98 3.01 -2.98
C SER A 101 -1.70 3.58 -2.33
N LEU A 102 -1.64 3.73 -1.00
CA LEU A 102 -0.42 4.10 -0.27
C LEU A 102 0.75 3.17 -0.62
N GLY A 103 0.52 1.86 -0.64
CA GLY A 103 1.53 0.86 -1.01
C GLY A 103 2.03 1.01 -2.44
N GLY A 104 1.14 1.37 -3.38
CA GLY A 104 1.51 1.69 -4.76
C GLY A 104 2.38 2.96 -4.85
N ASN A 105 2.06 3.96 -4.06
CA ASN A 105 2.83 5.20 -3.96
C ASN A 105 4.24 4.95 -3.37
N ILE A 106 4.34 4.09 -2.35
CA ILE A 106 5.61 3.64 -1.77
C ILE A 106 6.42 2.85 -2.80
N ALA A 107 5.78 1.87 -3.48
CA ALA A 107 6.42 1.03 -4.49
C ALA A 107 7.02 1.84 -5.64
N LEU A 108 6.27 2.82 -6.15
CA LEU A 108 6.74 3.72 -7.22
C LEU A 108 7.99 4.53 -6.79
N ARG A 109 7.98 5.08 -5.57
CA ARG A 109 9.14 5.83 -5.08
C ARG A 109 10.33 4.92 -4.76
N TYR A 110 10.08 3.77 -4.15
CA TYR A 110 11.12 2.78 -3.89
C TYR A 110 11.82 2.36 -5.18
N THR A 111 11.04 2.01 -6.22
CA THR A 111 11.57 1.61 -7.53
C THR A 111 12.33 2.74 -8.22
N GLY A 112 11.87 3.98 -8.11
CA GLY A 112 12.61 5.12 -8.65
C GLY A 112 13.93 5.42 -7.94
N ILE A 113 14.09 4.99 -6.67
CA ILE A 113 15.34 5.11 -5.90
C ILE A 113 16.28 3.92 -6.17
N TYR A 114 15.72 2.72 -6.33
CA TYR A 114 16.45 1.46 -6.54
C TYR A 114 15.93 0.72 -7.79
N PRO A 115 16.08 1.29 -8.99
CA PRO A 115 15.53 0.69 -10.21
C PRO A 115 16.12 -0.69 -10.50
N GLU A 116 17.37 -0.95 -10.10
CA GLU A 116 18.06 -2.23 -10.23
C GLU A 116 17.47 -3.36 -9.37
N ASN A 117 16.77 -3.00 -8.30
CA ASN A 117 16.16 -3.99 -7.39
C ASN A 117 14.83 -4.54 -7.89
N VAL A 118 14.17 -3.87 -8.85
CA VAL A 118 12.80 -4.21 -9.25
C VAL A 118 12.76 -4.62 -10.71
N SER A 119 12.33 -5.85 -10.97
CA SER A 119 12.17 -6.39 -12.32
C SER A 119 10.84 -6.05 -12.98
N HIS A 120 9.75 -5.97 -12.20
CA HIS A 120 8.41 -5.60 -12.66
C HIS A 120 7.66 -4.86 -11.56
N LEU A 121 6.90 -3.84 -11.93
CA LEU A 121 6.13 -3.03 -10.99
C LEU A 121 4.66 -2.95 -11.40
N ILE A 122 3.74 -3.27 -10.47
CA ILE A 122 2.31 -3.03 -10.64
C ILE A 122 1.89 -2.04 -9.54
N ALA A 123 1.36 -0.89 -9.93
CA ALA A 123 0.82 0.11 -9.02
C ALA A 123 -0.69 0.26 -9.23
N ILE A 124 -1.48 -0.22 -8.27
CA ILE A 124 -2.94 -0.12 -8.28
C ILE A 124 -3.31 1.20 -7.59
N GLU A 125 -3.78 2.17 -8.36
CA GLU A 125 -4.21 3.49 -7.88
C GLU A 125 -3.17 4.19 -6.97
N GLY A 126 -1.89 3.95 -7.27
CA GLY A 126 -0.74 4.35 -6.45
C GLY A 126 -0.10 5.68 -6.82
N LEU A 127 -0.56 6.39 -7.85
CA LEU A 127 0.04 7.65 -8.30
C LEU A 127 -0.17 8.83 -7.34
N GLY A 128 -0.92 8.60 -6.25
CA GLY A 128 -1.24 9.62 -5.27
C GLY A 128 -2.29 10.62 -5.74
N PRO A 129 -2.56 11.66 -4.93
CA PRO A 129 -3.56 12.65 -5.24
C PRO A 129 -3.21 13.38 -6.53
N GLY A 130 -4.20 13.46 -7.44
CA GLY A 130 -4.03 14.16 -8.70
C GLY A 130 -3.87 15.68 -8.53
N PRO A 131 -3.53 16.41 -9.61
CA PRO A 131 -3.23 17.86 -9.57
C PRO A 131 -4.31 18.75 -8.95
N LYS A 132 -5.58 18.30 -8.89
CA LYS A 132 -6.69 19.09 -8.31
C LYS A 132 -6.95 18.85 -6.81
N SER A 133 -6.39 17.81 -6.19
CA SER A 133 -6.57 17.53 -4.75
C SER A 133 -5.51 18.19 -3.89
N SER A 134 -4.54 18.79 -4.51
CA SER A 134 -3.55 19.59 -3.86
C SER A 134 -3.92 21.05 -3.98
N ALA A 135 -3.51 21.82 -3.01
CA ALA A 135 -3.60 23.27 -2.99
C ALA A 135 -3.39 23.90 -4.37
N PRO A 136 -4.03 25.05 -4.64
CA PRO A 136 -3.85 25.80 -5.89
C PRO A 136 -2.37 25.84 -6.26
N SER A 137 -2.09 25.98 -7.56
CA SER A 137 -0.73 26.14 -8.09
C SER A 137 -0.02 27.33 -7.40
N GLY A 138 0.54 27.06 -6.24
CA GLY A 138 1.14 27.89 -5.26
C GLY A 138 1.13 27.07 -3.97
N ALA A 139 2.29 26.53 -3.56
CA ALA A 139 2.40 25.87 -2.26
C ALA A 139 1.81 26.82 -1.21
N LYS A 140 0.95 26.30 -0.32
CA LYS A 140 0.54 27.09 0.85
C LYS A 140 1.79 27.64 1.51
N PRO A 141 1.77 28.89 1.98
CA PRO A 141 2.86 29.41 2.78
C PRO A 141 3.27 28.40 3.84
N ILE A 142 4.57 28.25 4.08
CA ILE A 142 5.09 27.19 4.94
C ILE A 142 4.52 27.28 6.36
N GLU A 143 4.33 28.50 6.87
CA GLU A 143 3.73 28.76 8.16
C GLU A 143 2.29 28.30 8.24
N ALA A 144 1.51 28.43 7.17
CA ALA A 144 0.13 27.95 7.09
C ALA A 144 0.06 26.42 7.06
N SER A 145 0.99 25.77 6.34
CA SER A 145 1.10 24.31 6.30
C SER A 145 1.50 23.74 7.66
N MET A 146 2.48 24.37 8.33
CA MET A 146 2.92 23.99 9.66
C MET A 146 1.82 24.17 10.71
N ARG A 147 1.10 25.29 10.66
CA ARG A 147 -0.01 25.55 11.57
C ARG A 147 -1.11 24.49 11.40
N ALA A 148 -1.54 24.23 10.16
CA ALA A 148 -2.54 23.21 9.89
C ALA A 148 -2.11 21.83 10.40
N TRP A 149 -0.86 21.44 10.17
CA TRP A 149 -0.32 20.18 10.68
C TRP A 149 -0.32 20.12 12.22
N ILE A 150 0.06 21.19 12.92
CA ILE A 150 0.03 21.26 14.39
C ILE A 150 -1.41 21.15 14.91
N ASP A 151 -2.34 21.87 14.28
CA ASP A 151 -3.75 21.84 14.65
C ASP A 151 -4.35 20.44 14.45
N ASP A 152 -4.05 19.76 13.35
CA ASP A 152 -4.48 18.39 13.06
C ASP A 152 -3.90 17.39 14.07
N GLN A 153 -2.61 17.50 14.42
CA GLN A 153 -1.97 16.70 15.47
C GLN A 153 -2.67 16.89 16.83
N SER A 154 -2.91 18.14 17.22
CA SER A 154 -3.57 18.48 18.48
C SER A 154 -5.01 17.96 18.52
N ALA A 155 -5.74 18.12 17.42
CA ALA A 155 -7.11 17.65 17.30
C ALA A 155 -7.20 16.10 17.38
N LEU A 156 -6.20 15.40 16.81
CA LEU A 156 -6.16 13.95 16.88
C LEU A 156 -5.77 13.46 18.28
N ALA A 157 -4.79 14.09 18.92
CA ALA A 157 -4.37 13.78 20.29
C ALA A 157 -5.51 13.94 21.32
N ALA A 158 -6.44 14.86 21.07
CA ALA A 158 -7.61 15.08 21.93
C ALA A 158 -8.73 14.03 21.72
N ARG A 159 -8.64 13.14 20.72
CA ARG A 159 -9.67 12.14 20.44
C ARG A 159 -9.44 10.88 21.26
N THR A 160 -10.51 10.36 21.84
CA THR A 160 -10.51 8.99 22.37
C THR A 160 -10.62 8.01 21.19
N PRO A 161 -9.70 7.03 21.07
CA PRO A 161 -9.81 6.00 20.07
C PRO A 161 -11.15 5.25 20.16
N HIS A 162 -11.78 5.01 19.02
CA HIS A 162 -13.03 4.27 18.99
C HIS A 162 -12.78 2.80 19.34
N ARG A 163 -13.63 2.25 20.23
CA ARG A 163 -13.63 0.84 20.63
C ARG A 163 -14.99 0.22 20.32
N TYR A 164 -14.97 -1.04 19.89
CA TYR A 164 -16.16 -1.84 19.62
C TYR A 164 -16.36 -2.83 20.77
N ALA A 165 -17.57 -2.98 21.27
CA ALA A 165 -17.86 -3.95 22.33
C ALA A 165 -17.73 -5.41 21.83
N THR A 166 -18.00 -5.66 20.53
CA THR A 166 -17.93 -7.00 19.93
C THR A 166 -17.27 -6.96 18.56
N LEU A 167 -16.79 -8.13 18.10
CA LEU A 167 -16.28 -8.34 16.75
C LEU A 167 -17.35 -8.01 15.69
N GLU A 168 -18.61 -8.36 15.97
CA GLU A 168 -19.74 -8.14 15.07
C GLU A 168 -20.00 -6.66 14.84
N GLN A 169 -19.84 -5.80 15.86
CA GLN A 169 -19.92 -4.35 15.69
C GLN A 169 -18.82 -3.81 14.79
N ALA A 170 -17.58 -4.27 14.96
CA ALA A 170 -16.47 -3.90 14.08
C ALA A 170 -16.72 -4.38 12.64
N HIS A 171 -17.22 -5.62 12.47
CA HIS A 171 -17.57 -6.16 11.15
C HIS A 171 -18.73 -5.37 10.50
N ALA A 172 -19.75 -5.00 11.25
CA ALA A 172 -20.84 -4.14 10.74
C ALA A 172 -20.27 -2.80 10.22
N ARG A 173 -19.34 -2.21 10.95
CA ARG A 173 -18.66 -0.97 10.53
C ARG A 173 -17.81 -1.17 9.28
N MET A 174 -17.11 -2.31 9.13
CA MET A 174 -16.35 -2.65 7.93
C MET A 174 -17.26 -2.75 6.71
N ARG A 175 -18.39 -3.45 6.84
CA ARG A 175 -19.40 -3.58 5.77
C ARG A 175 -20.00 -2.24 5.35
N GLU A 176 -20.33 -1.40 6.31
CA GLU A 176 -20.87 -0.06 6.04
C GLU A 176 -19.87 0.81 5.27
N ALA A 177 -18.60 0.77 5.67
CA ALA A 177 -17.54 1.57 5.05
C ALA A 177 -17.12 1.06 3.67
N ASN A 178 -17.36 -0.23 3.37
CA ASN A 178 -16.90 -0.91 2.16
C ASN A 178 -18.02 -1.78 1.57
N ALA A 179 -19.15 -1.13 1.24
CA ALA A 179 -20.36 -1.81 0.77
C ALA A 179 -20.20 -2.57 -0.57
N HIS A 180 -19.10 -2.31 -1.29
CA HIS A 180 -18.74 -2.99 -2.54
C HIS A 180 -18.08 -4.36 -2.31
N LEU A 181 -17.54 -4.63 -1.11
CA LEU A 181 -16.92 -5.89 -0.77
C LEU A 181 -17.95 -6.98 -0.42
N THR A 182 -17.61 -8.23 -0.71
CA THR A 182 -18.44 -9.37 -0.32
C THR A 182 -18.48 -9.54 1.21
N PRO A 183 -19.50 -10.23 1.75
CA PRO A 183 -19.53 -10.58 3.18
C PRO A 183 -18.31 -11.37 3.66
N GLU A 184 -17.78 -12.26 2.83
CA GLU A 184 -16.56 -13.03 3.12
C GLU A 184 -15.34 -12.12 3.23
N GLN A 185 -15.14 -11.23 2.25
CA GLN A 185 -14.05 -10.26 2.26
C GLN A 185 -14.11 -9.35 3.48
N THR A 186 -15.28 -8.77 3.77
CA THR A 186 -15.43 -7.89 4.93
C THR A 186 -15.20 -8.61 6.25
N ARG A 187 -15.61 -9.88 6.37
CA ARG A 187 -15.37 -10.70 7.56
C ARG A 187 -13.87 -10.96 7.74
N HIS A 188 -13.19 -11.45 6.69
CA HIS A 188 -11.77 -11.72 6.69
C HIS A 188 -10.93 -10.48 7.05
N LEU A 189 -11.21 -9.34 6.38
CA LEU A 189 -10.51 -8.09 6.64
C LEU A 189 -10.75 -7.57 8.07
N THR A 190 -11.93 -7.81 8.64
CA THR A 190 -12.20 -7.45 10.03
C THR A 190 -11.40 -8.33 10.98
N GLU A 191 -11.46 -9.65 10.84
CA GLU A 191 -10.80 -10.60 11.75
C GLU A 191 -9.28 -10.39 11.81
N HIS A 192 -8.66 -10.08 10.68
CA HIS A 192 -7.23 -9.80 10.62
C HIS A 192 -6.87 -8.35 10.95
N GLY A 193 -7.81 -7.42 10.79
CA GLY A 193 -7.60 -5.97 10.97
C GLY A 193 -7.89 -5.43 12.36
N ILE A 194 -8.33 -6.26 13.33
CA ILE A 194 -8.62 -5.80 14.69
C ILE A 194 -7.83 -6.56 15.76
N ASN A 195 -7.61 -5.88 16.88
CA ASN A 195 -7.10 -6.46 18.14
C ASN A 195 -8.21 -6.49 19.17
N GLN A 196 -8.21 -7.52 20.03
CA GLN A 196 -8.95 -7.49 21.30
C GLN A 196 -8.09 -6.74 22.34
N ASN A 197 -8.70 -5.75 22.98
CA ASN A 197 -8.10 -4.98 24.05
C ASN A 197 -8.18 -5.73 25.39
N GLU A 198 -7.40 -5.31 26.39
CA GLU A 198 -7.39 -5.92 27.74
C GLU A 198 -8.75 -5.90 28.44
N ASP A 199 -9.59 -4.90 28.15
CA ASP A 199 -10.95 -4.77 28.67
C ASP A 199 -11.99 -5.59 27.90
N GLY A 200 -11.56 -6.43 26.96
CA GLY A 200 -12.42 -7.27 26.12
C GLY A 200 -13.04 -6.56 24.93
N THR A 201 -12.88 -5.25 24.79
CA THR A 201 -13.30 -4.50 23.60
C THR A 201 -12.38 -4.72 22.42
N PHE A 202 -12.73 -4.20 21.24
CA PHE A 202 -11.98 -4.36 20.03
C PHE A 202 -11.59 -3.02 19.42
N SER A 203 -10.40 -2.93 18.79
CA SER A 203 -9.93 -1.75 18.07
C SER A 203 -9.19 -2.13 16.81
N TRP A 204 -9.23 -1.26 15.79
CA TRP A 204 -8.49 -1.46 14.54
C TRP A 204 -6.98 -1.48 14.79
N LYS A 205 -6.28 -2.36 14.06
CA LYS A 205 -4.81 -2.51 14.10
C LYS A 205 -4.07 -1.41 13.34
N PHE A 206 -4.60 -0.23 13.21
CA PHE A 206 -3.86 0.90 12.65
C PHE A 206 -3.86 2.09 13.61
N ASP A 207 -2.73 2.75 13.67
CA ASP A 207 -2.57 3.99 14.43
C ASP A 207 -3.40 5.10 13.77
N GLN A 208 -4.17 5.84 14.57
CA GLN A 208 -4.96 6.96 14.05
C GLN A 208 -4.10 8.05 13.40
N TYR A 209 -2.84 8.17 13.82
CA TYR A 209 -1.89 9.13 13.28
C TYR A 209 -1.47 8.83 11.82
N VAL A 210 -1.69 7.63 11.29
CA VAL A 210 -1.48 7.34 9.85
C VAL A 210 -2.41 8.13 8.93
N ARG A 211 -3.44 8.78 9.47
CA ARG A 211 -4.36 9.67 8.74
C ARG A 211 -3.76 11.04 8.47
N LEU A 212 -2.73 11.42 9.22
CA LEU A 212 -2.13 12.74 9.15
C LEU A 212 -1.00 12.74 8.11
N TRP A 213 -1.12 13.64 7.17
CA TRP A 213 -0.03 13.88 6.23
C TRP A 213 1.06 14.70 6.93
N PRO A 214 2.35 14.40 6.67
CA PRO A 214 3.43 15.20 7.22
C PRO A 214 3.35 16.64 6.69
N ALA A 215 3.83 17.59 7.48
CA ALA A 215 3.91 19.01 7.07
C ALA A 215 4.77 19.20 5.80
N TYR A 216 5.69 18.25 5.56
CA TYR A 216 6.57 18.20 4.40
C TYR A 216 6.54 16.81 3.76
N ASP A 217 6.49 16.78 2.45
CA ASP A 217 6.72 15.59 1.62
C ASP A 217 7.49 16.03 0.37
N MET A 218 7.90 15.06 -0.43
CA MET A 218 8.52 15.33 -1.73
C MET A 218 7.59 16.19 -2.59
N THR A 219 8.17 17.17 -3.28
CA THR A 219 7.41 17.94 -4.26
C THR A 219 6.95 17.06 -5.41
N ARG A 220 5.99 17.53 -6.20
CA ARG A 220 5.52 16.78 -7.37
C ARG A 220 6.63 16.57 -8.39
N GLU A 221 7.46 17.56 -8.57
CA GLU A 221 8.62 17.53 -9.47
C GLU A 221 9.62 16.47 -9.01
N ALA A 222 9.91 16.41 -7.70
CA ALA A 222 10.78 15.37 -7.14
C ALA A 222 10.18 13.97 -7.31
N VAL A 223 8.86 13.82 -7.13
CA VAL A 223 8.17 12.54 -7.37
C VAL A 223 8.19 12.16 -8.85
N ALA A 224 7.93 13.09 -9.75
CA ALA A 224 8.01 12.87 -11.19
C ALA A 224 9.42 12.49 -11.64
N GLN A 225 10.44 13.10 -11.04
CA GLN A 225 11.84 12.72 -11.26
C GLN A 225 12.11 11.28 -10.83
N LEU A 226 11.59 10.83 -9.67
CA LEU A 226 11.73 9.43 -9.27
C LEU A 226 11.03 8.48 -10.26
N TRP A 227 9.84 8.83 -10.74
CA TRP A 227 9.16 8.02 -11.75
C TRP A 227 9.94 7.90 -13.05
N SER A 228 10.65 8.97 -13.46
CA SER A 228 11.48 8.93 -14.66
C SER A 228 12.74 8.04 -14.53
N HIS A 229 13.11 7.65 -13.31
CA HIS A 229 14.19 6.70 -13.07
C HIS A 229 13.73 5.23 -13.09
N ILE A 230 12.41 4.96 -13.15
CA ILE A 230 11.89 3.60 -13.22
C ILE A 230 12.14 3.03 -14.63
N THR A 231 13.01 2.04 -14.71
CA THR A 231 13.42 1.41 -15.99
C THR A 231 12.65 0.11 -16.26
N CYS A 232 12.20 -0.60 -15.21
CA CYS A 232 11.48 -1.85 -15.37
C CYS A 232 10.09 -1.65 -15.99
N PRO A 233 9.53 -2.69 -16.64
CA PRO A 233 8.14 -2.70 -17.04
C PRO A 233 7.22 -2.32 -15.87
N THR A 234 6.30 -1.37 -16.11
CA THR A 234 5.41 -0.83 -15.09
C THR A 234 3.95 -0.87 -15.56
N LEU A 235 3.08 -1.48 -14.77
CA LEU A 235 1.64 -1.52 -15.00
C LEU A 235 0.92 -0.61 -14.02
N LEU A 236 0.26 0.43 -14.54
CA LEU A 236 -0.53 1.37 -13.75
C LEU A 236 -2.01 0.98 -13.85
N VAL A 237 -2.53 0.34 -12.79
CA VAL A 237 -3.90 -0.19 -12.76
C VAL A 237 -4.84 0.81 -12.08
N HIS A 238 -6.03 1.01 -12.67
CA HIS A 238 -7.08 1.79 -12.04
C HIS A 238 -8.47 1.20 -12.32
N GLY A 239 -9.40 1.43 -11.39
CA GLY A 239 -10.79 1.04 -11.53
C GLY A 239 -11.60 2.14 -12.24
N LEU A 240 -12.47 1.75 -13.19
CA LEU A 240 -13.29 2.73 -13.91
C LEU A 240 -14.36 3.39 -13.02
N ASP A 241 -14.76 2.73 -11.93
CA ASP A 241 -15.75 3.26 -10.97
C ASP A 241 -15.06 3.90 -9.74
N SER A 242 -13.72 4.04 -9.78
CA SER A 242 -12.97 4.63 -8.68
C SER A 242 -13.03 6.16 -8.68
N TRP A 243 -12.90 6.73 -7.48
CA TRP A 243 -12.68 8.17 -7.29
C TRP A 243 -11.26 8.62 -7.68
N ALA A 244 -10.32 7.68 -7.79
CA ALA A 244 -8.95 7.97 -8.18
C ALA A 244 -8.88 8.31 -9.66
N ARG A 245 -7.90 9.12 -10.02
CA ARG A 245 -7.74 9.58 -11.39
C ARG A 245 -7.01 8.56 -12.25
N ALA A 246 -7.43 8.44 -13.49
CA ALA A 246 -6.74 7.63 -14.48
C ALA A 246 -5.26 8.05 -14.62
N PRO A 247 -4.32 7.11 -14.82
CA PRO A 247 -2.89 7.43 -15.00
C PRO A 247 -2.59 8.42 -16.11
N SER A 248 -3.40 8.45 -17.16
CA SER A 248 -3.29 9.38 -18.30
C SER A 248 -3.72 10.81 -17.96
N GLU A 249 -4.53 11.00 -16.92
CA GLU A 249 -5.00 12.33 -16.56
C GLU A 249 -3.84 13.22 -16.08
N GLY A 250 -3.72 14.40 -16.68
CA GLY A 250 -2.70 15.39 -16.35
C GLY A 250 -1.27 14.97 -16.69
N GLY A 251 -1.11 14.06 -17.65
CA GLY A 251 0.20 13.65 -18.16
C GLY A 251 1.05 12.86 -17.17
N ARG A 252 0.46 12.25 -16.14
CA ARG A 252 1.23 11.57 -15.10
C ARG A 252 1.99 10.35 -15.62
N ILE A 253 1.41 9.61 -16.56
CA ILE A 253 2.03 8.43 -17.17
C ILE A 253 3.25 8.82 -18.03
N ASP A 254 3.28 10.05 -18.57
CA ASP A 254 4.34 10.51 -19.47
C ASP A 254 5.71 10.68 -18.75
N HIS A 255 5.71 10.65 -17.42
CA HIS A 255 6.95 10.65 -16.62
C HIS A 255 7.67 9.30 -16.58
N PHE A 256 7.01 8.21 -16.98
CA PHE A 256 7.59 6.86 -16.95
C PHE A 256 8.23 6.50 -18.27
N GLN A 257 9.36 5.78 -18.23
CA GLN A 257 10.05 5.30 -19.44
C GLN A 257 9.35 4.09 -20.07
N ASN A 258 8.80 3.19 -19.23
CA ASN A 258 8.21 1.92 -19.65
C ASN A 258 6.95 1.59 -18.85
N ALA A 259 5.93 2.43 -18.98
CA ALA A 259 4.66 2.20 -18.30
C ALA A 259 3.49 2.06 -19.28
N ARG A 260 2.55 1.18 -18.94
CA ARG A 260 1.23 1.10 -19.55
C ARG A 260 0.13 1.23 -18.51
N ALA A 261 -0.99 1.84 -18.89
CA ALA A 261 -2.17 1.93 -18.06
C ALA A 261 -3.11 0.76 -18.36
N LEU A 262 -3.74 0.23 -17.31
CA LEU A 262 -4.79 -0.79 -17.38
C LEU A 262 -6.02 -0.28 -16.64
N ALA A 263 -7.13 -0.14 -17.36
CA ALA A 263 -8.42 0.23 -16.80
C ALA A 263 -9.25 -1.03 -16.55
N ILE A 264 -9.72 -1.25 -15.32
CA ILE A 264 -10.56 -2.39 -14.96
C ILE A 264 -12.02 -1.93 -14.81
N PRO A 265 -12.95 -2.43 -15.62
CA PRO A 265 -14.37 -2.07 -15.53
C PRO A 265 -15.02 -2.67 -14.27
N ARG A 266 -16.07 -2.01 -13.77
CA ARG A 266 -16.80 -2.42 -12.57
C ARG A 266 -15.88 -2.63 -11.35
N ALA A 267 -14.85 -1.81 -11.23
CA ALA A 267 -13.92 -1.80 -10.10
C ALA A 267 -13.82 -0.38 -9.54
N GLY A 268 -13.93 -0.27 -8.23
CA GLY A 268 -13.62 0.93 -7.46
C GLY A 268 -12.15 0.99 -7.08
N HIS A 269 -11.86 1.62 -5.95
CA HIS A 269 -10.48 1.80 -5.47
C HIS A 269 -9.75 0.48 -5.14
N TRP A 270 -10.50 -0.55 -4.74
CA TRP A 270 -9.95 -1.86 -4.37
C TRP A 270 -10.05 -2.86 -5.54
N VAL A 271 -9.44 -2.53 -6.66
CA VAL A 271 -9.51 -3.27 -7.93
C VAL A 271 -9.27 -4.77 -7.76
N HIS A 272 -8.28 -5.14 -6.95
CA HIS A 272 -7.88 -6.53 -6.67
C HIS A 272 -8.89 -7.32 -5.83
N HIS A 273 -9.88 -6.64 -5.23
CA HIS A 273 -11.04 -7.27 -4.60
C HIS A 273 -12.26 -7.26 -5.51
N ASP A 274 -12.51 -6.12 -6.17
CA ASP A 274 -13.72 -5.92 -6.96
C ASP A 274 -13.74 -6.79 -8.22
N GLN A 275 -12.56 -7.01 -8.83
CA GLN A 275 -12.39 -7.78 -10.08
C GLN A 275 -11.18 -8.72 -9.98
N LEU A 276 -11.17 -9.60 -8.97
CA LEU A 276 -10.04 -10.47 -8.64
C LEU A 276 -9.57 -11.30 -9.84
N ASP A 277 -10.49 -11.98 -10.53
CA ASP A 277 -10.13 -12.88 -11.64
C ASP A 277 -9.48 -12.12 -12.80
N MET A 278 -10.06 -10.98 -13.18
CA MET A 278 -9.51 -10.13 -14.22
C MET A 278 -8.16 -9.56 -13.81
N PHE A 279 -8.04 -9.09 -12.56
CA PHE A 279 -6.79 -8.59 -12.02
C PHE A 279 -5.70 -9.66 -12.03
N LEU A 280 -6.00 -10.90 -11.60
CA LEU A 280 -5.05 -12.01 -11.60
C LEU A 280 -4.64 -12.41 -13.02
N HIS A 281 -5.57 -12.42 -13.98
CA HIS A 281 -5.28 -12.71 -15.38
C HIS A 281 -4.26 -11.71 -15.94
N GLU A 282 -4.53 -10.42 -15.80
CA GLU A 282 -3.66 -9.35 -16.29
C GLU A 282 -2.31 -9.30 -15.55
N THR A 283 -2.33 -9.54 -14.23
CA THR A 283 -1.12 -9.63 -13.41
C THR A 283 -0.21 -10.74 -13.87
N ARG A 284 -0.75 -11.96 -14.09
CA ARG A 284 0.05 -13.10 -14.58
C ARG A 284 0.62 -12.85 -15.97
N ALA A 285 -0.18 -12.30 -16.89
CA ALA A 285 0.30 -11.95 -18.21
C ALA A 285 1.48 -10.96 -18.12
N PHE A 286 1.32 -9.90 -17.33
CA PHE A 286 2.34 -8.86 -17.17
C PHE A 286 3.63 -9.36 -16.49
N LEU A 287 3.51 -10.17 -15.42
CA LEU A 287 4.69 -10.63 -14.65
C LEU A 287 5.50 -11.73 -15.39
N ARG A 288 4.93 -12.36 -16.43
CA ARG A 288 5.60 -13.34 -17.28
C ARG A 288 6.27 -12.72 -18.50
N ASP A 289 5.95 -11.48 -18.85
CA ASP A 289 6.60 -10.79 -19.96
C ASP A 289 8.13 -10.78 -19.69
N THR A 290 8.89 -11.38 -20.58
CA THR A 290 10.34 -11.36 -20.48
C THR A 290 10.81 -9.94 -20.75
N VAL A 291 11.58 -9.37 -19.81
CA VAL A 291 12.32 -8.14 -20.08
C VAL A 291 13.27 -8.46 -21.23
N PRO A 292 13.23 -7.75 -22.39
CA PRO A 292 14.25 -7.94 -23.43
C PRO A 292 15.62 -7.74 -22.76
N GLU A 293 16.49 -8.73 -22.90
CA GLU A 293 17.91 -8.56 -22.55
C GLU A 293 18.46 -7.41 -23.40
N GLY A 294 18.77 -6.27 -22.76
CA GLY A 294 19.36 -5.08 -23.38
C GLY A 294 20.84 -5.24 -23.63
#